data_7e5d312c98ec25916e3734c0dd722032
#
_entry.id   7e5d312c98ec25916e3734c0dd722032
#
_cell.length_a   1.000
_cell.length_b   1.000
_cell.length_c   1.000
_cell.angle_alpha   90.00
_cell.angle_beta   90.00
_cell.angle_gamma   90.00
#
_symmetry.space_group_name_H-M   'P 1'
#
loop_
_entity.id
_entity.type
_entity.pdbx_description
1 polymer ?
#
loop_
_entity_poly.entity_id
_entity_poly.type
_entity_poly.pdbx_seq_one_letter_code
_entity_poly.pdbx_strand_id
1 'polypeptide(L)'
;DLEKFAECRRVMDAGQARFGRIDILVNNVGGTIWTKPFAFYAEDEIEAEVRRSLFPTLWCCRAVLPHMLQTGQGAIVNVSSIATRGVNRVPYGAAKGGVNALTACLAFELGERGIRVNATAPGATEAPPRRIPRNTAEQGEQEKGWYQQIYTQSLDSSLMKRYGSLDEQAHAILFLASEESSYITGTVLPVGGGDQG
;
A
#
# COMPACT_ATOMS: atom_id res chain seq x y z
N ASP A 1 8.81 -9.39 10.85
CA ASP A 1 7.52 -8.74 11.14
C ASP A 1 7.66 -7.23 10.95
N LEU A 2 7.11 -6.69 9.84
CA LEU A 2 7.24 -5.28 9.48
C LEU A 2 6.28 -4.36 10.26
N GLU A 3 5.45 -4.89 11.13
CA GLU A 3 4.68 -4.08 12.08
C GLU A 3 5.56 -3.56 13.24
N LYS A 4 6.85 -3.98 13.28
CA LYS A 4 7.84 -3.57 14.28
C LYS A 4 8.99 -2.79 13.64
N PHE A 5 9.23 -1.57 14.11
CA PHE A 5 10.28 -0.71 13.57
C PHE A 5 11.67 -1.36 13.59
N ALA A 6 12.01 -2.08 14.66
CA ALA A 6 13.31 -2.74 14.79
C ALA A 6 13.57 -3.75 13.67
N GLU A 7 12.54 -4.48 13.23
CA GLU A 7 12.65 -5.44 12.13
C GLU A 7 12.77 -4.74 10.77
N CYS A 8 12.06 -3.65 10.57
CA CYS A 8 12.22 -2.83 9.35
C CYS A 8 13.63 -2.29 9.24
N ARG A 9 14.18 -1.73 10.34
CA ARG A 9 15.56 -1.26 10.39
C ARG A 9 16.55 -2.39 10.09
N ARG A 10 16.39 -3.55 10.73
CA ARG A 10 17.26 -4.72 10.49
C ARG A 10 17.30 -5.13 9.01
N VAL A 11 16.15 -5.08 8.31
CA VAL A 11 16.06 -5.40 6.88
C VAL A 11 16.80 -4.36 6.04
N MET A 12 16.63 -3.06 6.31
CA MET A 12 17.32 -2.00 5.57
C MET A 12 18.83 -2.03 5.82
N ASP A 13 19.26 -2.19 7.07
CA ASP A 13 20.67 -2.32 7.41
C ASP A 13 21.32 -3.54 6.75
N ALA A 14 20.62 -4.67 6.69
CA ALA A 14 21.09 -5.87 6.00
C ALA A 14 21.21 -5.67 4.47
N GLY A 15 20.25 -4.97 3.85
CA GLY A 15 20.30 -4.59 2.44
C GLY A 15 21.50 -3.68 2.15
N GLN A 16 21.67 -2.64 2.95
CA GLN A 16 22.81 -1.73 2.86
C GLN A 16 24.16 -2.46 3.01
N ALA A 17 24.27 -3.33 4.02
CA ALA A 17 25.50 -4.10 4.25
C ALA A 17 25.82 -5.06 3.10
N ARG A 18 24.80 -5.63 2.46
CA ARG A 18 24.96 -6.62 1.37
C ARG A 18 25.27 -6.00 0.03
N PHE A 19 24.66 -4.84 -0.30
CA PHE A 19 24.71 -4.24 -1.64
C PHE A 19 25.41 -2.87 -1.67
N GLY A 20 25.77 -2.30 -0.52
CA GLY A 20 26.46 -1.01 -0.43
C GLY A 20 25.53 0.21 -0.55
N ARG A 21 24.31 0.04 -1.05
CA ARG A 21 23.31 1.11 -1.24
C ARG A 21 21.88 0.57 -1.33
N ILE A 22 20.92 1.44 -1.10
CA ILE A 22 19.51 1.20 -1.34
C ILE A 22 18.97 2.35 -2.18
N ASP A 23 18.60 2.09 -3.43
CA ASP A 23 18.13 3.09 -4.38
C ASP A 23 16.60 3.17 -4.45
N ILE A 24 15.93 2.04 -4.27
CA ILE A 24 14.50 1.90 -4.44
C ILE A 24 13.92 1.16 -3.24
N LEU A 25 12.85 1.71 -2.68
CA LEU A 25 12.01 1.05 -1.69
C LEU A 25 10.58 0.90 -2.23
N VAL A 26 10.08 -0.32 -2.33
CA VAL A 26 8.67 -0.59 -2.65
C VAL A 26 7.97 -1.12 -1.40
N ASN A 27 7.04 -0.36 -0.86
CA ASN A 27 6.24 -0.71 0.31
C ASN A 27 4.92 -1.35 -0.14
N ASN A 28 4.90 -2.68 -0.29
CA ASN A 28 3.72 -3.44 -0.73
C ASN A 28 3.03 -4.22 0.39
N VAL A 29 3.64 -4.34 1.57
CA VAL A 29 3.08 -5.12 2.67
C VAL A 29 1.89 -4.42 3.31
N GLY A 30 0.80 -5.16 3.48
CA GLY A 30 -0.45 -4.66 4.05
C GLY A 30 -1.66 -5.41 3.49
N GLY A 31 -2.85 -4.87 3.77
CA GLY A 31 -4.11 -5.30 3.17
C GLY A 31 -5.15 -5.77 4.19
N THR A 32 -6.40 -5.68 3.79
CA THR A 32 -7.59 -5.98 4.57
C THR A 32 -7.54 -7.34 5.27
N ILE A 33 -7.88 -7.39 6.55
CA ILE A 33 -8.03 -8.60 7.36
C ILE A 33 -9.52 -9.00 7.38
N TRP A 34 -10.40 -8.06 7.70
CA TRP A 34 -11.84 -8.29 7.76
C TRP A 34 -12.60 -7.47 6.72
N THR A 35 -13.73 -8.02 6.29
CA THR A 35 -14.62 -7.37 5.32
C THR A 35 -16.04 -7.36 5.88
N LYS A 36 -16.40 -6.28 6.58
CA LYS A 36 -17.70 -6.10 7.23
C LYS A 36 -18.06 -4.62 7.36
N PRO A 37 -19.34 -4.26 7.51
CA PRO A 37 -19.74 -2.87 7.77
C PRO A 37 -19.08 -2.35 9.05
N PHE A 38 -18.77 -1.06 9.09
CA PHE A 38 -17.98 -0.45 10.17
C PHE A 38 -18.62 -0.66 11.56
N ALA A 39 -19.94 -0.64 11.64
CA ALA A 39 -20.67 -0.87 12.90
C ALA A 39 -20.45 -2.26 13.55
N PHE A 40 -19.89 -3.22 12.81
CA PHE A 40 -19.59 -4.58 13.29
C PHE A 40 -18.12 -4.81 13.63
N TYR A 41 -17.25 -3.81 13.45
CA TYR A 41 -15.85 -3.93 13.86
C TYR A 41 -15.70 -3.82 15.36
N ALA A 42 -14.98 -4.76 15.96
CA ALA A 42 -14.50 -4.65 17.33
C ALA A 42 -13.32 -3.66 17.40
N GLU A 43 -13.01 -3.14 18.58
CA GLU A 43 -11.93 -2.16 18.78
C GLU A 43 -10.58 -2.72 18.37
N ASP A 44 -10.25 -3.93 18.81
CA ASP A 44 -9.01 -4.63 18.50
C ASP A 44 -8.87 -4.97 17.01
N GLU A 45 -9.97 -5.22 16.31
CA GLU A 45 -9.97 -5.43 14.86
C GLU A 45 -9.63 -4.14 14.10
N ILE A 46 -10.16 -2.99 14.56
CA ILE A 46 -9.82 -1.67 13.98
C ILE A 46 -8.33 -1.39 14.16
N GLU A 47 -7.80 -1.59 15.36
CA GLU A 47 -6.37 -1.43 15.64
C GLU A 47 -5.51 -2.35 14.78
N ALA A 48 -5.86 -3.62 14.66
CA ALA A 48 -5.13 -4.60 13.87
C ALA A 48 -5.13 -4.24 12.36
N GLU A 49 -6.25 -3.76 11.81
CA GLU A 49 -6.33 -3.29 10.42
C GLU A 49 -5.40 -2.10 10.15
N VAL A 50 -5.42 -1.11 11.05
CA VAL A 50 -4.56 0.08 10.94
C VAL A 50 -3.09 -0.33 11.09
N ARG A 51 -2.76 -1.13 12.08
CA ARG A 51 -1.42 -1.63 12.33
C ARG A 51 -0.88 -2.40 11.13
N ARG A 52 -1.64 -3.33 10.58
CA ARG A 52 -1.28 -4.15 9.43
C ARG A 52 -1.07 -3.33 8.15
N SER A 53 -1.89 -2.31 7.91
CA SER A 53 -1.98 -1.66 6.61
C SER A 53 -1.27 -0.30 6.53
N LEU A 54 -0.86 0.28 7.67
CA LEU A 54 -0.15 1.56 7.73
C LEU A 54 1.27 1.43 8.29
N PHE A 55 1.45 0.73 9.41
CA PHE A 55 2.73 0.72 10.12
C PHE A 55 3.91 0.15 9.33
N PRO A 56 3.77 -0.95 8.54
CA PRO A 56 4.87 -1.42 7.69
C PRO A 56 5.41 -0.34 6.76
N THR A 57 4.53 0.43 6.14
CA THR A 57 4.93 1.53 5.25
C THR A 57 5.63 2.66 6.02
N LEU A 58 5.05 3.11 7.16
CA LEU A 58 5.67 4.11 8.03
C LEU A 58 7.08 3.70 8.47
N TRP A 59 7.21 2.48 8.99
CA TRP A 59 8.46 1.98 9.55
C TRP A 59 9.52 1.75 8.47
N CYS A 60 9.16 1.17 7.32
CA CYS A 60 10.12 0.96 6.23
C CYS A 60 10.58 2.30 5.63
N CYS A 61 9.67 3.27 5.41
CA CYS A 61 10.07 4.62 5.00
C CYS A 61 11.05 5.23 6.01
N ARG A 62 10.72 5.21 7.32
CA ARG A 62 11.60 5.75 8.36
C ARG A 62 12.95 5.05 8.41
N ALA A 63 12.97 3.73 8.19
CA ALA A 63 14.19 2.92 8.28
C ALA A 63 15.13 3.11 7.08
N VAL A 64 14.60 3.35 5.87
CA VAL A 64 15.42 3.53 4.66
C VAL A 64 16.06 4.92 4.55
N LEU A 65 15.42 5.93 5.14
CA LEU A 65 15.84 7.34 4.99
C LEU A 65 17.30 7.62 5.34
N PRO A 66 17.90 7.08 6.42
CA PRO A 66 19.33 7.32 6.70
C PRO A 66 20.23 6.92 5.54
N HIS A 67 19.92 5.81 4.87
CA HIS A 67 20.71 5.29 3.75
C HIS A 67 20.53 6.12 2.48
N MET A 68 19.31 6.48 2.12
CA MET A 68 19.02 7.31 0.94
C MET A 68 19.52 8.75 1.10
N LEU A 69 19.39 9.33 2.30
CA LEU A 69 19.89 10.68 2.59
C LEU A 69 21.42 10.76 2.53
N GLN A 70 22.13 9.68 2.83
CA GLN A 70 23.58 9.61 2.72
C GLN A 70 24.02 9.65 1.25
N THR A 71 23.27 9.05 0.34
CA THR A 71 23.57 9.05 -1.10
C THR A 71 23.02 10.26 -1.84
N GLY A 72 22.07 11.00 -1.25
CA GLY A 72 21.39 12.13 -1.85
C GLY A 72 20.48 11.76 -3.02
N GLN A 73 20.01 10.49 -3.09
CA GLN A 73 19.10 10.01 -4.13
C GLN A 73 18.30 8.81 -3.66
N GLY A 74 17.09 8.63 -4.23
CA GLY A 74 16.24 7.48 -3.95
C GLY A 74 14.85 7.59 -4.56
N ALA A 75 14.18 6.45 -4.70
CA ALA A 75 12.77 6.38 -5.08
C ALA A 75 12.00 5.49 -4.10
N ILE A 76 10.97 6.05 -3.48
CA ILE A 76 10.05 5.30 -2.61
C ILE A 76 8.71 5.18 -3.33
N VAL A 77 8.23 3.96 -3.49
CA VAL A 77 6.89 3.68 -4.05
C VAL A 77 6.06 2.96 -3.00
N ASN A 78 5.04 3.64 -2.52
CA ASN A 78 4.08 3.10 -1.56
C ASN A 78 2.89 2.47 -2.29
N VAL A 79 2.48 1.26 -1.93
CA VAL A 79 1.28 0.64 -2.47
C VAL A 79 0.10 0.99 -1.56
N SER A 80 -0.67 1.99 -1.98
CA SER A 80 -1.91 2.43 -1.36
C SER A 80 -3.10 1.55 -1.83
N SER A 81 -4.24 2.15 -2.10
CA SER A 81 -5.44 1.50 -2.65
C SER A 81 -6.48 2.54 -3.05
N ILE A 82 -7.28 2.28 -4.07
CA ILE A 82 -8.52 3.03 -4.33
C ILE A 82 -9.60 2.80 -3.26
N ALA A 83 -9.42 1.81 -2.37
CA ALA A 83 -10.33 1.51 -1.26
C ALA A 83 -10.36 2.60 -0.16
N THR A 84 -9.71 3.74 -0.38
CA THR A 84 -9.92 4.96 0.41
C THR A 84 -11.36 5.47 0.32
N ARG A 85 -12.10 5.02 -0.69
CA ARG A 85 -13.55 5.15 -0.80
C ARG A 85 -14.17 3.80 -1.17
N GLY A 86 -14.66 3.06 -0.17
CA GLY A 86 -15.22 1.73 -0.40
C GLY A 86 -16.07 1.24 0.76
N VAL A 87 -16.90 0.21 0.52
CA VAL A 87 -17.76 -0.41 1.52
C VAL A 87 -17.01 -1.50 2.29
N ASN A 88 -17.51 -1.81 3.50
CA ASN A 88 -17.16 -2.99 4.32
C ASN A 88 -15.67 -3.14 4.68
N ARG A 89 -14.86 -2.08 4.59
CA ARG A 89 -13.43 -2.08 4.93
C ARG A 89 -12.93 -0.69 5.37
N VAL A 90 -13.73 0.00 6.17
CA VAL A 90 -13.45 1.38 6.60
C VAL A 90 -12.10 1.54 7.31
N PRO A 91 -11.70 0.68 8.28
CA PRO A 91 -10.39 0.81 8.93
C PRO A 91 -9.23 0.63 7.96
N TYR A 92 -9.35 -0.28 7.00
CA TYR A 92 -8.38 -0.43 5.91
C TYR A 92 -8.31 0.82 5.03
N GLY A 93 -9.45 1.38 4.65
CA GLY A 93 -9.54 2.63 3.89
C GLY A 93 -8.85 3.79 4.61
N ALA A 94 -9.09 3.94 5.92
CA ALA A 94 -8.45 4.93 6.76
C ALA A 94 -6.91 4.75 6.79
N ALA A 95 -6.43 3.50 6.93
CA ALA A 95 -5.01 3.20 6.90
C ALA A 95 -4.37 3.56 5.55
N LYS A 96 -5.05 3.28 4.43
CA LYS A 96 -4.56 3.60 3.08
C LYS A 96 -4.64 5.11 2.78
N GLY A 97 -5.63 5.83 3.33
CA GLY A 97 -5.64 7.29 3.37
C GLY A 97 -4.42 7.86 4.11
N GLY A 98 -4.03 7.22 5.23
CA GLY A 98 -2.78 7.52 5.94
C GLY A 98 -1.52 7.30 5.07
N VAL A 99 -1.48 6.26 4.24
CA VAL A 99 -0.38 6.03 3.28
C VAL A 99 -0.34 7.14 2.22
N ASN A 100 -1.50 7.64 1.75
CA ASN A 100 -1.56 8.74 0.80
C ASN A 100 -0.99 10.03 1.42
N ALA A 101 -1.40 10.36 2.64
CA ALA A 101 -0.89 11.52 3.38
C ALA A 101 0.62 11.40 3.67
N LEU A 102 1.08 10.23 4.12
CA LEU A 102 2.51 9.95 4.32
C LEU A 102 3.31 10.19 3.04
N THR A 103 2.82 9.72 1.90
CA THR A 103 3.47 9.89 0.60
C THR A 103 3.64 11.36 0.25
N ALA A 104 2.58 12.16 0.39
CA ALA A 104 2.61 13.59 0.11
C ALA A 104 3.57 14.34 1.06
N CYS A 105 3.52 14.06 2.37
CA CYS A 105 4.37 14.71 3.35
C CYS A 105 5.86 14.37 3.13
N LEU A 106 6.20 13.10 2.91
CA LEU A 106 7.58 12.69 2.65
C LEU A 106 8.12 13.26 1.33
N ALA A 107 7.28 13.33 0.28
CA ALA A 107 7.68 13.96 -0.97
C ALA A 107 8.03 15.44 -0.78
N PHE A 108 7.25 16.15 0.03
CA PHE A 108 7.50 17.55 0.37
C PHE A 108 8.79 17.75 1.18
N GLU A 109 9.04 16.88 2.17
CA GLU A 109 10.25 16.96 2.99
C GLU A 109 11.54 16.57 2.25
N LEU A 110 11.45 15.67 1.27
CA LEU A 110 12.60 14.99 0.71
C LEU A 110 12.93 15.42 -0.74
N GLY A 111 12.06 16.20 -1.39
CA GLY A 111 12.25 16.60 -2.78
C GLY A 111 13.58 17.31 -3.05
N GLU A 112 13.97 18.26 -2.21
CA GLU A 112 15.27 18.96 -2.29
C GLU A 112 16.48 18.08 -1.92
N ARG A 113 16.22 16.89 -1.42
CA ARG A 113 17.23 15.90 -1.01
C ARG A 113 17.45 14.84 -2.07
N GLY A 114 16.86 15.00 -3.27
CA GLY A 114 16.97 14.05 -4.38
C GLY A 114 16.22 12.73 -4.20
N ILE A 115 15.24 12.67 -3.28
CA ILE A 115 14.46 11.47 -3.01
C ILE A 115 13.02 11.72 -3.46
N ARG A 116 12.54 10.89 -4.41
CA ARG A 116 11.15 10.91 -4.87
C ARG A 116 10.31 9.95 -4.04
N VAL A 117 9.11 10.37 -3.67
CA VAL A 117 8.16 9.53 -2.93
C VAL A 117 6.81 9.58 -3.61
N ASN A 118 6.34 8.45 -4.12
CA ASN A 118 5.07 8.32 -4.79
C ASN A 118 4.29 7.11 -4.27
N ALA A 119 3.03 7.03 -4.63
CA ALA A 119 2.22 5.84 -4.35
C ALA A 119 1.49 5.38 -5.62
N THR A 120 1.27 4.08 -5.73
CA THR A 120 0.21 3.54 -6.58
C THR A 120 -1.02 3.26 -5.72
N ALA A 121 -2.22 3.40 -6.29
CA ALA A 121 -3.48 3.02 -5.66
C ALA A 121 -4.17 1.93 -6.49
N PRO A 122 -3.83 0.65 -6.26
CA PRO A 122 -4.45 -0.48 -6.95
C PRO A 122 -5.96 -0.53 -6.77
N GLY A 123 -6.66 -0.84 -7.86
CA GLY A 123 -8.03 -1.28 -7.87
C GLY A 123 -8.16 -2.78 -7.61
N ALA A 124 -9.33 -3.32 -7.97
CA ALA A 124 -9.54 -4.76 -7.95
C ALA A 124 -8.54 -5.45 -8.89
N THR A 125 -7.86 -6.46 -8.37
CA THR A 125 -6.76 -7.13 -9.07
C THR A 125 -6.94 -8.64 -8.98
N GLU A 126 -6.86 -9.32 -10.12
CA GLU A 126 -6.82 -10.79 -10.16
C GLU A 126 -5.49 -11.27 -9.59
N ALA A 127 -5.57 -12.08 -8.55
CA ALA A 127 -4.40 -12.63 -7.90
C ALA A 127 -4.65 -14.09 -7.49
N PRO A 128 -3.62 -14.94 -7.50
CA PRO A 128 -3.74 -16.30 -7.00
C PRO A 128 -4.10 -16.29 -5.50
N PRO A 129 -4.64 -17.40 -4.99
CA PRO A 129 -4.88 -17.56 -3.55
C PRO A 129 -3.63 -17.27 -2.74
N ARG A 130 -3.80 -16.59 -1.61
CA ARG A 130 -2.67 -16.23 -0.74
C ARG A 130 -2.04 -17.45 -0.09
N ARG A 131 -0.74 -17.53 -0.11
CA ARG A 131 0.00 -18.58 0.60
C ARG A 131 -0.19 -18.49 2.13
N ILE A 132 -0.31 -17.26 2.66
CA ILE A 132 -0.55 -17.00 4.08
C ILE A 132 -1.86 -16.22 4.17
N PRO A 133 -2.95 -16.84 4.65
CA PRO A 133 -4.22 -16.15 4.88
C PRO A 133 -4.05 -15.01 5.88
N ARG A 134 -4.74 -13.90 5.68
CA ARG A 134 -4.76 -12.78 6.64
C ARG A 134 -5.74 -13.00 7.77
N ASN A 135 -6.83 -13.69 7.47
CA ASN A 135 -7.83 -14.15 8.42
C ASN A 135 -8.04 -15.65 8.18
N THR A 136 -7.95 -16.45 9.23
CA THR A 136 -8.15 -17.92 9.19
C THR A 136 -9.50 -18.34 9.74
N ALA A 137 -10.33 -17.39 10.21
CA ALA A 137 -11.69 -17.70 10.67
C ALA A 137 -12.55 -18.16 9.49
N GLU A 138 -13.41 -19.13 9.75
CA GLU A 138 -14.42 -19.54 8.77
C GLU A 138 -15.40 -18.37 8.54
N GLN A 139 -15.65 -18.08 7.26
CA GLN A 139 -16.59 -17.05 6.86
C GLN A 139 -18.01 -17.64 6.77
N GLY A 140 -18.92 -17.11 7.57
CA GLY A 140 -20.34 -17.41 7.48
C GLY A 140 -20.98 -16.78 6.21
N GLU A 141 -22.25 -17.08 5.98
CA GLU A 141 -22.99 -16.56 4.80
C GLU A 141 -23.08 -15.02 4.81
N GLN A 142 -23.13 -14.41 5.99
CA GLN A 142 -23.18 -12.96 6.13
C GLN A 142 -21.86 -12.30 5.68
N GLU A 143 -20.72 -12.83 6.10
CA GLU A 143 -19.38 -12.33 5.70
C GLU A 143 -19.14 -12.52 4.19
N LYS A 144 -19.59 -13.62 3.62
CA LYS A 144 -19.56 -13.83 2.17
C LYS A 144 -20.42 -12.80 1.44
N GLY A 145 -21.59 -12.45 1.97
CA GLY A 145 -22.45 -11.40 1.45
C GLY A 145 -21.77 -10.03 1.47
N TRP A 146 -21.09 -9.67 2.55
CA TRP A 146 -20.33 -8.42 2.63
C TRP A 146 -19.14 -8.38 1.68
N TYR A 147 -18.46 -9.51 1.50
CA TYR A 147 -17.39 -9.63 0.51
C TYR A 147 -17.91 -9.47 -0.93
N GLN A 148 -19.09 -10.05 -1.23
CA GLN A 148 -19.72 -9.88 -2.53
C GLN A 148 -20.08 -8.43 -2.84
N GLN A 149 -20.47 -7.63 -1.83
CA GLN A 149 -20.72 -6.20 -2.00
C GLN A 149 -19.45 -5.44 -2.43
N ILE A 150 -18.28 -5.81 -1.87
CA ILE A 150 -17.00 -5.23 -2.30
C ILE A 150 -16.69 -5.60 -3.75
N TYR A 151 -16.94 -6.86 -4.13
CA TYR A 151 -16.74 -7.33 -5.50
C TYR A 151 -17.61 -6.53 -6.49
N THR A 152 -18.90 -6.41 -6.19
CA THR A 152 -19.85 -5.65 -7.01
C THR A 152 -19.44 -4.19 -7.13
N GLN A 153 -19.15 -3.51 -5.99
CA GLN A 153 -18.69 -2.12 -6.01
C GLN A 153 -17.44 -1.95 -6.89
N SER A 154 -16.48 -2.86 -6.77
CA SER A 154 -15.22 -2.75 -7.52
C SER A 154 -15.40 -2.85 -9.03
N LEU A 155 -16.36 -3.65 -9.51
CA LEU A 155 -16.72 -3.71 -10.93
C LEU A 155 -17.55 -2.51 -11.37
N ASP A 156 -18.48 -2.07 -10.54
CA ASP A 156 -19.40 -0.97 -10.89
C ASP A 156 -18.66 0.36 -11.00
N SER A 157 -17.70 0.62 -10.11
CA SER A 157 -16.89 1.84 -10.12
C SER A 157 -15.76 1.82 -11.16
N SER A 158 -15.31 0.65 -11.62
CA SER A 158 -14.34 0.55 -12.70
C SER A 158 -14.98 0.87 -14.05
N LEU A 159 -14.40 1.80 -14.82
CA LEU A 159 -14.83 2.11 -16.19
C LEU A 159 -14.54 0.95 -17.14
N MET A 160 -13.45 0.21 -16.90
CA MET A 160 -13.05 -0.94 -17.73
C MET A 160 -13.86 -2.21 -17.45
N LYS A 161 -14.70 -2.21 -16.40
CA LYS A 161 -15.60 -3.33 -16.03
C LYS A 161 -14.91 -4.70 -15.89
N ARG A 162 -13.66 -4.69 -15.48
CA ARG A 162 -12.86 -5.89 -15.20
C ARG A 162 -11.88 -5.64 -14.05
N TYR A 163 -11.36 -6.70 -13.50
CA TYR A 163 -10.20 -6.64 -12.62
C TYR A 163 -8.93 -6.41 -13.45
N GLY A 164 -7.96 -5.72 -12.87
CA GLY A 164 -6.63 -5.60 -13.42
C GLY A 164 -5.79 -6.85 -13.14
N SER A 165 -4.76 -7.09 -13.96
CA SER A 165 -3.79 -8.13 -13.71
C SER A 165 -2.70 -7.68 -12.71
N LEU A 166 -1.92 -8.63 -12.18
CA LEU A 166 -0.74 -8.32 -11.37
C LEU A 166 0.30 -7.51 -12.15
N ASP A 167 0.48 -7.81 -13.44
CA ASP A 167 1.43 -7.11 -14.29
C ASP A 167 1.02 -5.64 -14.52
N GLU A 168 -0.27 -5.36 -14.70
CA GLU A 168 -0.77 -3.99 -14.82
C GLU A 168 -0.48 -3.17 -13.55
N GLN A 169 -0.55 -3.78 -12.36
CA GLN A 169 -0.16 -3.12 -11.12
C GLN A 169 1.37 -2.95 -11.02
N ALA A 170 2.13 -3.99 -11.37
CA ALA A 170 3.58 -3.98 -11.30
C ALA A 170 4.21 -2.95 -12.26
N HIS A 171 3.67 -2.78 -13.47
CA HIS A 171 4.16 -1.79 -14.44
C HIS A 171 4.05 -0.36 -13.90
N ALA A 172 2.96 0.00 -13.21
CA ALA A 172 2.83 1.31 -12.58
C ALA A 172 3.86 1.53 -11.45
N ILE A 173 4.12 0.50 -10.65
CA ILE A 173 5.14 0.55 -9.60
C ILE A 173 6.53 0.72 -10.23
N LEU A 174 6.84 -0.06 -11.28
CA LEU A 174 8.11 0.00 -11.99
C LEU A 174 8.34 1.39 -12.60
N PHE A 175 7.34 1.96 -13.24
CA PHE A 175 7.40 3.32 -13.78
C PHE A 175 7.75 4.34 -12.70
N LEU A 176 7.04 4.33 -11.56
CA LEU A 176 7.30 5.28 -10.46
C LEU A 176 8.64 5.04 -9.76
N ALA A 177 9.18 3.83 -9.81
CA ALA A 177 10.49 3.50 -9.26
C ALA A 177 11.65 3.88 -10.20
N SER A 178 11.39 4.01 -11.50
CA SER A 178 12.43 4.25 -12.52
C SER A 178 12.67 5.73 -12.78
N GLU A 179 13.74 6.03 -13.53
CA GLU A 179 14.10 7.38 -13.99
C GLU A 179 13.09 7.97 -14.99
N GLU A 180 12.24 7.15 -15.61
CA GLU A 180 11.16 7.63 -16.48
C GLU A 180 10.18 8.54 -15.73
N SER A 181 10.09 8.43 -14.41
CA SER A 181 9.29 9.28 -13.52
C SER A 181 10.14 10.31 -12.76
N SER A 182 11.31 10.71 -13.28
CA SER A 182 12.27 11.58 -12.58
C SER A 182 11.72 12.94 -12.14
N TYR A 183 10.66 13.43 -12.79
CA TYR A 183 9.99 14.70 -12.40
C TYR A 183 8.63 14.47 -11.73
N ILE A 184 8.39 13.26 -11.18
CA ILE A 184 7.15 12.91 -10.49
C ILE A 184 7.47 12.57 -9.02
N THR A 185 6.91 13.35 -8.10
CA THR A 185 6.96 13.10 -6.66
C THR A 185 5.68 13.60 -5.98
N GLY A 186 5.26 12.97 -4.87
CA GLY A 186 4.06 13.34 -4.12
C GLY A 186 2.74 12.85 -4.73
N THR A 187 2.77 12.09 -5.83
CA THR A 187 1.55 11.62 -6.47
C THR A 187 1.04 10.30 -5.88
N VAL A 188 -0.27 10.14 -5.90
CA VAL A 188 -0.95 8.84 -5.73
C VAL A 188 -1.56 8.50 -7.08
N LEU A 189 -0.97 7.53 -7.79
CA LEU A 189 -1.41 7.10 -9.11
C LEU A 189 -2.46 5.98 -8.99
N PRO A 190 -3.75 6.25 -9.33
CA PRO A 190 -4.77 5.20 -9.37
C PRO A 190 -4.49 4.20 -10.50
N VAL A 191 -4.51 2.91 -10.17
CA VAL A 191 -4.39 1.79 -11.12
C VAL A 191 -5.63 0.91 -10.96
N GLY A 192 -6.80 1.51 -11.22
CA GLY A 192 -8.11 0.96 -10.90
C GLY A 192 -9.08 0.85 -12.08
N GLY A 193 -8.57 0.92 -13.33
CA GLY A 193 -9.44 0.84 -14.51
C GLY A 193 -10.44 1.99 -14.62
N GLY A 194 -10.07 3.20 -14.12
CA GLY A 194 -10.88 4.40 -14.10
C GLY A 194 -11.56 4.70 -12.76
N ASP A 195 -11.55 3.76 -11.81
CA ASP A 195 -11.91 4.05 -10.40
C ASP A 195 -10.74 4.78 -9.75
N GLN A 196 -11.02 5.92 -9.12
CA GLN A 196 -10.00 6.79 -8.52
C GLN A 196 -10.01 6.76 -6.98
N GLY A 197 -10.95 6.05 -6.36
CA GLY A 197 -11.09 5.96 -4.92
C GLY A 197 -11.92 7.07 -4.29
#